data_3672a3eaa6c37a2a4089fec0ef5bc95b
#
_entry.id   3672a3eaa6c37a2a4089fec0ef5bc95b
#
_cell.length_a   1.000
_cell.length_b   1.000
_cell.length_c   1.000
_cell.angle_alpha   90.00
_cell.angle_beta   90.00
_cell.angle_gamma   90.00
#
_symmetry.space_group_name_H-M   'P 1'
#
loop_
_entity.id
_entity.type
_entity.pdbx_description
1 polymer ?
#
loop_
_entity_poly.entity_id
_entity_poly.type
_entity_poly.pdbx_seq_one_letter_code
_entity_poly.pdbx_strand_id
1 'polypeptide(L)'
;MKYVLPFLLLLVAAATPTLRAQDCASEFENLFYDTQLPAGSREIRAVWLTTIMGLDWPQRPARTESESAQQRKALTDILDKYVEAGINTVLFQTRVRSTTMFPSDMEPWDGILTGEPGRAPSYDPLQFAIDECHKRGLEIHAWIVAFPICKADVCKKLGSRALPRQRPELCQLCGDKWVMDPGVPETGEYLARFCAEVTRKYDIDGLHFDYIRYPEKSWGFRDDKTYAKYGNGQPKAQWRRDNVTRCVRLIHDTVKAIKPWVRLSCSPVGKYADLPRQSSSGWNARDAVSQDAKLWLREGLMDMVFPMMYFDGRHFYPFVVDWNEESGGRPIVPGLGAYLLSNKERGWSLNVIRRQMNVSRQVGSGGQCMFRSESFTDNTKGLYDFLARQFYRHPALTPAVEGATALPTPPTNCTAQREKHSLRFHWTAVAPARSTEYARAARYHLYACPSDTFRIAEARRIATNIEGTEFIYTPALPANLHQKFFITTFDAFNNESEAARVEIIY
;
A
#
# COMPACT_ATOMS: atom_id res chain seq x y z
N MET A 1 36.23 -8.25 -83.28
CA MET A 1 36.58 -9.27 -82.33
C MET A 1 36.24 -8.75 -80.92
N LYS A 2 35.11 -9.17 -80.32
CA LYS A 2 34.67 -8.76 -79.02
C LYS A 2 34.56 -10.01 -78.15
N TYR A 3 35.34 -10.09 -77.10
CA TYR A 3 35.26 -11.17 -76.11
C TYR A 3 34.16 -10.82 -75.13
N VAL A 4 33.20 -11.75 -74.95
CA VAL A 4 32.16 -11.69 -73.93
C VAL A 4 32.56 -12.72 -72.88
N LEU A 5 32.81 -12.21 -71.65
CA LEU A 5 33.01 -13.03 -70.46
C LEU A 5 31.65 -13.32 -69.80
N PRO A 6 31.30 -14.50 -69.43
CA PRO A 6 30.07 -14.76 -68.62
C PRO A 6 30.37 -14.56 -67.15
N PHE A 7 29.58 -13.74 -66.51
CA PHE A 7 29.54 -13.56 -65.07
C PHE A 7 28.75 -14.75 -64.44
N LEU A 8 29.45 -15.54 -63.65
CA LEU A 8 28.84 -16.60 -62.86
C LEU A 8 28.31 -15.99 -61.55
N LEU A 9 27.00 -15.81 -61.41
CA LEU A 9 26.34 -15.43 -60.19
C LEU A 9 26.27 -16.63 -59.27
N LEU A 10 27.10 -16.68 -58.22
CA LEU A 10 26.95 -17.60 -57.11
C LEU A 10 25.84 -17.04 -56.19
N LEU A 11 24.65 -17.68 -56.22
CA LEU A 11 23.59 -17.50 -55.22
C LEU A 11 24.02 -18.22 -53.95
N VAL A 12 24.60 -17.49 -52.98
CA VAL A 12 24.70 -17.96 -51.60
C VAL A 12 23.32 -17.78 -50.96
N ALA A 13 22.56 -18.83 -50.86
CA ALA A 13 21.35 -18.86 -50.05
C ALA A 13 21.79 -18.84 -48.60
N ALA A 14 21.84 -17.64 -48.02
CA ALA A 14 21.92 -17.48 -46.57
C ALA A 14 20.61 -17.98 -45.96
N ALA A 15 20.62 -19.19 -45.38
CA ALA A 15 19.54 -19.67 -44.52
C ALA A 15 19.52 -18.81 -43.28
N THR A 16 18.71 -17.76 -43.30
CA THR A 16 18.33 -17.04 -42.07
C THR A 16 17.44 -17.98 -41.29
N PRO A 17 17.79 -18.36 -40.04
CA PRO A 17 16.89 -19.14 -39.23
C PRO A 17 15.64 -18.26 -39.00
N THR A 18 14.51 -18.69 -39.54
CA THR A 18 13.21 -18.14 -39.16
C THR A 18 12.98 -18.53 -37.72
N LEU A 19 13.37 -17.68 -36.78
CA LEU A 19 12.91 -17.74 -35.39
C LEU A 19 11.37 -17.74 -35.44
N ARG A 20 10.77 -18.85 -35.09
CA ARG A 20 9.32 -18.96 -35.03
C ARG A 20 8.86 -17.97 -33.94
N ALA A 21 7.78 -17.26 -34.19
CA ALA A 21 7.17 -16.33 -33.24
C ALA A 21 6.86 -17.00 -31.86
N GLN A 22 6.69 -18.34 -31.86
CA GLN A 22 6.55 -19.14 -30.65
C GLN A 22 7.84 -19.22 -29.81
N ASP A 23 9.02 -19.30 -30.44
CA ASP A 23 10.30 -19.38 -29.71
C ASP A 23 10.65 -18.02 -29.07
N CYS A 24 10.36 -16.92 -29.76
CA CYS A 24 10.48 -15.58 -29.17
C CYS A 24 9.49 -15.36 -28.01
N ALA A 25 8.26 -15.88 -28.08
CA ALA A 25 7.31 -15.77 -27.00
C ALA A 25 7.76 -16.55 -25.76
N SER A 26 8.36 -17.74 -25.91
CA SER A 26 8.85 -18.56 -24.80
C SER A 26 10.13 -17.98 -24.17
N GLU A 27 11.04 -17.42 -24.95
CA GLU A 27 12.21 -16.70 -24.42
C GLU A 27 11.81 -15.41 -23.69
N PHE A 28 10.84 -14.65 -24.22
CA PHE A 28 10.28 -13.49 -23.52
C PHE A 28 9.54 -13.90 -22.25
N GLU A 29 8.79 -14.97 -22.22
CA GLU A 29 8.17 -15.49 -21.01
C GLU A 29 9.25 -15.88 -19.97
N ASN A 30 10.31 -16.57 -20.34
CA ASN A 30 11.40 -16.93 -19.43
C ASN A 30 12.15 -15.72 -18.87
N LEU A 31 12.36 -14.66 -19.65
CA LEU A 31 12.93 -13.40 -19.16
C LEU A 31 12.09 -12.73 -18.07
N PHE A 32 10.78 -12.95 -18.03
CA PHE A 32 9.87 -12.39 -17.03
C PHE A 32 9.72 -13.26 -15.77
N TYR A 33 10.10 -14.54 -15.82
CA TYR A 33 10.04 -15.43 -14.65
C TYR A 33 11.23 -15.30 -13.70
N ASP A 34 12.33 -14.69 -14.12
CA ASP A 34 13.60 -14.65 -13.38
C ASP A 34 13.76 -13.46 -12.45
N THR A 35 12.82 -12.53 -12.34
CA THR A 35 12.85 -11.44 -11.37
C THR A 35 12.41 -11.92 -9.98
N GLN A 36 12.94 -13.06 -9.53
CA GLN A 36 12.77 -13.50 -8.15
C GLN A 36 13.61 -12.61 -7.24
N LEU A 37 12.99 -12.06 -6.21
CA LEU A 37 13.74 -11.37 -5.17
C LEU A 37 14.52 -12.39 -4.33
N PRO A 38 15.79 -12.11 -3.98
CA PRO A 38 16.54 -12.91 -3.03
C PRO A 38 15.78 -13.06 -1.70
N ALA A 39 16.01 -14.14 -0.98
CA ALA A 39 15.52 -14.28 0.38
C ALA A 39 16.02 -13.09 1.24
N GLY A 40 15.17 -12.55 2.12
CA GLY A 40 15.47 -11.38 2.92
C GLY A 40 15.26 -10.03 2.23
N SER A 41 14.86 -10.00 0.97
CA SER A 41 14.53 -8.76 0.29
C SER A 41 13.38 -8.01 0.98
N ARG A 42 13.41 -6.70 0.86
CA ARG A 42 12.36 -5.80 1.30
C ARG A 42 11.55 -5.32 0.11
N GLU A 43 10.24 -5.51 0.15
CA GLU A 43 9.31 -5.13 -0.91
C GLU A 43 7.94 -4.88 -0.32
N ILE A 44 7.29 -3.77 -0.69
CA ILE A 44 5.90 -3.50 -0.32
C ILE A 44 4.99 -4.29 -1.25
N ARG A 45 4.20 -5.19 -0.69
CA ARG A 45 3.21 -6.02 -1.38
C ARG A 45 1.84 -5.66 -0.84
N ALA A 46 1.22 -4.67 -1.47
CA ALA A 46 0.04 -4.03 -0.92
C ALA A 46 -1.24 -4.36 -1.68
N VAL A 47 -2.37 -4.22 -0.97
CA VAL A 47 -3.71 -4.29 -1.56
C VAL A 47 -4.56 -3.16 -1.00
N TRP A 48 -5.29 -2.45 -1.86
CA TRP A 48 -6.37 -1.56 -1.44
C TRP A 48 -7.60 -2.39 -1.07
N LEU A 49 -8.00 -2.30 0.20
CA LEU A 49 -9.25 -2.87 0.69
C LEU A 49 -10.28 -1.75 0.82
N THR A 50 -11.21 -1.70 -0.13
CA THR A 50 -12.22 -0.64 -0.22
C THR A 50 -13.41 -0.94 0.70
N THR A 51 -13.87 0.08 1.42
CA THR A 51 -15.09 -0.03 2.23
C THR A 51 -16.27 0.75 1.61
N ILE A 52 -15.99 1.72 0.75
CA ILE A 52 -17.02 2.50 0.08
C ILE A 52 -18.01 1.58 -0.64
N MET A 53 -19.31 1.79 -0.38
CA MET A 53 -20.43 1.02 -0.95
C MET A 53 -20.29 -0.51 -0.76
N GLY A 54 -19.45 -0.98 0.15
CA GLY A 54 -19.22 -2.39 0.40
C GLY A 54 -18.54 -3.13 -0.75
N LEU A 55 -17.73 -2.43 -1.54
CA LEU A 55 -17.10 -3.02 -2.75
C LEU A 55 -16.20 -4.22 -2.44
N ASP A 56 -15.42 -4.16 -1.35
CA ASP A 56 -14.64 -5.29 -0.88
C ASP A 56 -15.12 -5.76 0.50
N TRP A 57 -15.30 -4.80 1.45
CA TRP A 57 -15.75 -5.09 2.80
C TRP A 57 -16.32 -3.82 3.48
N PRO A 58 -17.38 -3.95 4.35
CA PRO A 58 -18.27 -5.10 4.46
C PRO A 58 -19.26 -5.13 3.29
N GLN A 59 -19.50 -6.31 2.75
CA GLN A 59 -20.42 -6.46 1.62
C GLN A 59 -21.92 -6.31 2.02
N ARG A 60 -22.21 -6.44 3.31
CA ARG A 60 -23.55 -6.29 3.88
C ARG A 60 -23.49 -5.53 5.20
N PRO A 61 -24.45 -4.67 5.47
CA PRO A 61 -24.56 -3.99 6.76
C PRO A 61 -24.93 -4.99 7.86
N ALA A 62 -24.51 -4.70 9.11
CA ALA A 62 -24.83 -5.47 10.30
C ALA A 62 -25.76 -4.69 11.22
N ARG A 63 -26.90 -5.29 11.58
CA ARG A 63 -27.91 -4.75 12.50
C ARG A 63 -28.00 -5.55 13.78
N THR A 64 -27.46 -6.76 13.78
CA THR A 64 -27.45 -7.71 14.90
C THR A 64 -26.01 -8.12 15.20
N GLU A 65 -25.77 -8.67 16.39
CA GLU A 65 -24.43 -9.19 16.74
C GLU A 65 -24.01 -10.37 15.87
N SER A 66 -24.96 -11.21 15.43
CA SER A 66 -24.67 -12.30 14.49
C SER A 66 -24.17 -11.77 13.14
N GLU A 67 -24.79 -10.68 12.60
CA GLU A 67 -24.33 -10.04 11.38
C GLU A 67 -22.99 -9.33 11.56
N SER A 68 -22.75 -8.72 12.73
CA SER A 68 -21.45 -8.16 13.10
C SER A 68 -20.35 -9.23 13.16
N ALA A 69 -20.66 -10.41 13.70
CA ALA A 69 -19.74 -11.54 13.70
C ALA A 69 -19.45 -12.05 12.28
N GLN A 70 -20.42 -12.02 11.36
CA GLN A 70 -20.22 -12.36 9.94
C GLN A 70 -19.33 -11.32 9.23
N GLN A 71 -19.51 -10.01 9.52
CA GLN A 71 -18.64 -8.98 9.00
C GLN A 71 -17.19 -9.19 9.46
N ARG A 72 -16.98 -9.44 10.76
CA ARG A 72 -15.63 -9.74 11.30
C ARG A 72 -15.02 -10.97 10.64
N LYS A 73 -15.79 -12.05 10.51
CA LYS A 73 -15.33 -13.28 9.84
C LYS A 73 -14.95 -13.03 8.39
N ALA A 74 -15.76 -12.30 7.64
CA ALA A 74 -15.48 -11.98 6.24
C ALA A 74 -14.15 -11.19 6.09
N LEU A 75 -13.83 -10.29 7.03
CA LEU A 75 -12.55 -9.59 7.03
C LEU A 75 -11.38 -10.54 7.31
N THR A 76 -11.50 -11.39 8.33
CA THR A 76 -10.44 -12.37 8.63
C THR A 76 -10.18 -13.32 7.46
N ASP A 77 -11.23 -13.79 6.77
CA ASP A 77 -11.10 -14.65 5.59
C ASP A 77 -10.35 -13.93 4.42
N ILE A 78 -10.56 -12.62 4.27
CA ILE A 78 -9.81 -11.81 3.30
C ILE A 78 -8.33 -11.71 3.70
N LEU A 79 -8.06 -11.41 4.98
CA LEU A 79 -6.69 -11.25 5.49
C LEU A 79 -5.90 -12.57 5.43
N ASP A 80 -6.54 -13.70 5.70
CA ASP A 80 -5.91 -15.04 5.56
C ASP A 80 -5.44 -15.28 4.12
N LYS A 81 -6.28 -14.96 3.13
CA LYS A 81 -5.89 -15.02 1.72
C LYS A 81 -4.72 -14.07 1.39
N TYR A 82 -4.64 -12.90 2.01
CA TYR A 82 -3.53 -11.98 1.81
C TYR A 82 -2.20 -12.57 2.26
N VAL A 83 -2.18 -13.13 3.46
CA VAL A 83 -0.98 -13.79 4.01
C VAL A 83 -0.55 -14.96 3.15
N GLU A 84 -1.48 -15.84 2.77
CA GLU A 84 -1.20 -17.00 1.91
C GLU A 84 -0.58 -16.59 0.57
N ALA A 85 -1.02 -15.49 0.01
CA ALA A 85 -0.48 -14.96 -1.25
C ALA A 85 0.76 -14.07 -1.10
N GLY A 86 1.32 -13.93 0.11
CA GLY A 86 2.55 -13.18 0.35
C GLY A 86 2.38 -11.66 0.37
N ILE A 87 1.17 -11.15 0.52
CA ILE A 87 0.89 -9.74 0.82
C ILE A 87 1.42 -9.40 2.22
N ASN A 88 1.91 -8.18 2.40
CA ASN A 88 2.42 -7.71 3.69
C ASN A 88 1.88 -6.34 4.13
N THR A 89 1.09 -5.67 3.30
CA THR A 89 0.55 -4.33 3.58
C THR A 89 -0.90 -4.21 3.11
N VAL A 90 -1.77 -3.74 4.00
CA VAL A 90 -3.18 -3.49 3.72
C VAL A 90 -3.46 -1.99 3.77
N LEU A 91 -3.96 -1.43 2.68
CA LEU A 91 -4.48 -0.07 2.65
C LEU A 91 -5.99 -0.15 2.95
N PHE A 92 -6.35 -0.01 4.23
CA PHE A 92 -7.72 -0.17 4.73
C PHE A 92 -8.49 1.15 4.66
N GLN A 93 -9.54 1.24 3.84
CA GLN A 93 -10.29 2.47 3.67
C GLN A 93 -11.04 2.83 4.96
N THR A 94 -10.50 3.81 5.68
CA THR A 94 -10.90 4.20 7.04
C THR A 94 -11.76 5.47 7.08
N ARG A 95 -11.42 6.48 6.25
CA ARG A 95 -12.25 7.68 6.02
C ARG A 95 -12.83 7.63 4.63
N VAL A 96 -14.17 7.53 4.55
CA VAL A 96 -14.93 7.34 3.32
C VAL A 96 -15.71 8.60 2.99
N ARG A 97 -15.03 9.65 2.50
CA ARG A 97 -15.70 10.91 2.11
C ARG A 97 -16.43 11.60 3.28
N SER A 98 -15.69 11.90 4.35
CA SER A 98 -16.20 12.56 5.57
C SER A 98 -17.19 11.70 6.36
N THR A 99 -17.03 10.40 6.27
CA THR A 99 -17.60 9.38 7.16
C THR A 99 -16.51 8.39 7.53
N THR A 100 -16.65 7.68 8.65
CA THR A 100 -15.55 6.89 9.22
C THR A 100 -15.93 5.44 9.48
N MET A 101 -14.91 4.58 9.52
CA MET A 101 -14.97 3.19 9.92
C MET A 101 -14.50 2.98 11.37
N PHE A 102 -14.50 4.05 12.20
CA PHE A 102 -14.09 4.05 13.60
C PHE A 102 -14.86 5.13 14.38
N PRO A 103 -14.93 5.07 15.72
CA PRO A 103 -15.57 6.10 16.55
C PRO A 103 -14.75 7.40 16.52
N SER A 104 -15.11 8.30 15.61
CA SER A 104 -14.47 9.60 15.46
C SER A 104 -15.23 10.68 16.25
N ASP A 105 -14.48 11.58 16.90
CA ASP A 105 -15.03 12.77 17.55
C ASP A 105 -15.36 13.87 16.52
N MET A 106 -14.85 13.74 15.29
CA MET A 106 -14.96 14.75 14.25
C MET A 106 -15.98 14.44 13.16
N GLU A 107 -16.10 13.15 12.76
CA GLU A 107 -16.91 12.74 11.62
C GLU A 107 -17.82 11.54 11.95
N PRO A 108 -19.01 11.47 11.33
CA PRO A 108 -19.98 10.43 11.63
C PRO A 108 -19.57 9.07 11.02
N TRP A 109 -20.15 8.00 11.57
CA TRP A 109 -20.02 6.65 11.06
C TRP A 109 -20.49 6.50 9.61
N ASP A 110 -19.78 5.70 8.83
CA ASP A 110 -20.23 5.35 7.48
C ASP A 110 -21.43 4.40 7.53
N GLY A 111 -22.41 4.69 6.65
CA GLY A 111 -23.66 3.92 6.60
C GLY A 111 -23.51 2.48 6.11
N ILE A 112 -22.38 2.10 5.50
CA ILE A 112 -22.17 0.74 5.01
C ILE A 112 -22.08 -0.27 6.16
N LEU A 113 -21.64 0.16 7.34
CA LEU A 113 -21.48 -0.71 8.50
C LEU A 113 -22.82 -1.24 9.03
N THR A 114 -23.83 -0.38 9.08
CA THR A 114 -25.14 -0.67 9.72
C THR A 114 -26.32 -0.54 8.80
N GLY A 115 -26.12 -0.05 7.57
CA GLY A 115 -27.19 0.32 6.62
C GLY A 115 -27.78 1.70 6.87
N GLU A 116 -27.29 2.44 7.88
CA GLU A 116 -27.81 3.76 8.27
C GLU A 116 -26.65 4.75 8.50
N PRO A 117 -26.54 5.83 7.71
CA PRO A 117 -25.48 6.83 7.90
C PRO A 117 -25.49 7.43 9.32
N GLY A 118 -24.33 7.43 9.96
CA GLY A 118 -24.12 7.97 11.29
C GLY A 118 -24.53 7.06 12.45
N ARG A 119 -25.02 5.85 12.20
CA ARG A 119 -25.29 4.86 13.23
C ARG A 119 -24.04 4.06 13.58
N ALA A 120 -23.72 3.98 14.86
CA ALA A 120 -22.59 3.19 15.34
C ALA A 120 -22.82 1.68 15.16
N PRO A 121 -21.83 0.92 14.72
CA PRO A 121 -21.84 -0.55 14.80
C PRO A 121 -21.63 -1.04 16.24
N SER A 122 -21.77 -2.36 16.50
CA SER A 122 -21.57 -2.97 17.81
C SER A 122 -20.08 -3.15 18.19
N TYR A 123 -19.15 -2.84 17.30
CA TYR A 123 -17.72 -2.99 17.49
C TYR A 123 -16.95 -1.86 16.79
N ASP A 124 -15.65 -1.73 17.07
CA ASP A 124 -14.76 -0.83 16.34
C ASP A 124 -14.12 -1.55 15.15
N PRO A 125 -14.56 -1.28 13.91
CA PRO A 125 -14.03 -1.94 12.73
C PRO A 125 -12.56 -1.68 12.45
N LEU A 126 -12.05 -0.46 12.76
CA LEU A 126 -10.64 -0.13 12.54
C LEU A 126 -9.75 -0.84 13.55
N GLN A 127 -10.12 -0.84 14.85
CA GLN A 127 -9.37 -1.57 15.87
C GLN A 127 -9.34 -3.07 15.55
N PHE A 128 -10.48 -3.64 15.19
CA PHE A 128 -10.56 -5.05 14.79
C PHE A 128 -9.66 -5.37 13.59
N ALA A 129 -9.65 -4.50 12.57
CA ALA A 129 -8.80 -4.69 11.40
C ALA A 129 -7.31 -4.61 11.76
N ILE A 130 -6.91 -3.68 12.66
CA ILE A 130 -5.54 -3.56 13.15
C ILE A 130 -5.11 -4.83 13.87
N ASP A 131 -5.90 -5.28 14.85
CA ASP A 131 -5.59 -6.47 15.65
C ASP A 131 -5.42 -7.71 14.75
N GLU A 132 -6.33 -7.88 13.79
CA GLU A 132 -6.29 -9.04 12.89
C GLU A 132 -5.18 -8.95 11.83
N CYS A 133 -4.81 -7.74 11.37
CA CYS A 133 -3.63 -7.55 10.52
C CYS A 133 -2.34 -7.87 11.30
N HIS A 134 -2.18 -7.32 12.48
CA HIS A 134 -0.97 -7.51 13.30
C HIS A 134 -0.76 -8.96 13.71
N LYS A 135 -1.83 -9.67 14.13
CA LYS A 135 -1.76 -11.13 14.40
C LYS A 135 -1.22 -11.94 13.22
N ARG A 136 -1.41 -11.44 12.00
CA ARG A 136 -0.98 -12.08 10.75
C ARG A 136 0.35 -11.55 10.21
N GLY A 137 0.98 -10.61 10.89
CA GLY A 137 2.20 -9.96 10.44
C GLY A 137 2.01 -9.00 9.25
N LEU A 138 0.78 -8.53 9.04
CA LEU A 138 0.45 -7.53 8.03
C LEU A 138 0.57 -6.12 8.60
N GLU A 139 1.16 -5.20 7.85
CA GLU A 139 1.01 -3.77 8.12
C GLU A 139 -0.36 -3.28 7.67
N ILE A 140 -0.94 -2.35 8.42
CA ILE A 140 -2.20 -1.70 8.09
C ILE A 140 -2.03 -0.19 8.04
N HIS A 141 -2.32 0.39 6.86
CA HIS A 141 -2.36 1.82 6.66
C HIS A 141 -3.82 2.29 6.61
N ALA A 142 -4.18 3.23 7.47
CA ALA A 142 -5.50 3.83 7.43
C ALA A 142 -5.62 4.70 6.16
N TRP A 143 -6.48 4.28 5.23
CA TRP A 143 -6.68 4.97 3.96
C TRP A 143 -7.73 6.08 4.12
N ILE A 144 -7.31 7.32 3.86
CA ILE A 144 -8.05 8.55 4.05
C ILE A 144 -8.39 9.16 2.69
N VAL A 145 -9.67 9.19 2.33
CA VAL A 145 -10.16 10.00 1.20
C VAL A 145 -10.22 11.46 1.65
N ALA A 146 -9.28 12.29 1.17
CA ALA A 146 -8.98 13.59 1.79
C ALA A 146 -10.06 14.66 1.55
N PHE A 147 -10.18 15.22 0.34
CA PHE A 147 -11.06 16.36 0.09
C PHE A 147 -12.50 16.03 -0.29
N PRO A 148 -12.83 14.91 -0.97
CA PRO A 148 -14.22 14.54 -1.23
C PRO A 148 -15.02 14.32 0.05
N ILE A 149 -16.25 14.84 0.03
CA ILE A 149 -17.27 14.66 1.05
C ILE A 149 -18.41 13.84 0.45
N CYS A 150 -19.34 13.37 1.26
CA CYS A 150 -20.48 12.59 0.83
C CYS A 150 -21.36 13.32 -0.21
N LYS A 151 -22.20 12.55 -0.90
CA LYS A 151 -23.24 13.12 -1.74
C LYS A 151 -24.24 13.94 -0.93
N ALA A 152 -24.90 14.88 -1.58
CA ALA A 152 -25.85 15.78 -0.94
C ALA A 152 -27.00 15.06 -0.21
N ASP A 153 -27.48 13.93 -0.75
CA ASP A 153 -28.50 13.11 -0.13
C ASP A 153 -28.04 12.41 1.14
N VAL A 154 -26.77 11.92 1.17
CA VAL A 154 -26.14 11.34 2.36
C VAL A 154 -25.94 12.41 3.42
N CYS A 155 -25.40 13.59 3.04
CA CYS A 155 -25.25 14.72 3.96
C CYS A 155 -26.60 15.17 4.54
N LYS A 156 -27.69 15.11 3.76
CA LYS A 156 -29.03 15.39 4.26
C LYS A 156 -29.47 14.39 5.33
N LYS A 157 -29.21 13.09 5.13
CA LYS A 157 -29.51 12.04 6.14
C LYS A 157 -28.69 12.19 7.42
N LEU A 158 -27.41 12.61 7.30
CA LEU A 158 -26.55 12.87 8.45
C LEU A 158 -26.98 14.10 9.26
N GLY A 159 -27.74 15.04 8.67
CA GLY A 159 -28.26 16.23 9.33
C GLY A 159 -27.16 17.15 9.83
N SER A 160 -27.23 17.56 11.11
CA SER A 160 -26.22 18.43 11.76
C SER A 160 -24.84 17.80 11.89
N ARG A 161 -24.71 16.48 11.78
CA ARG A 161 -23.44 15.77 11.84
C ARG A 161 -22.66 15.81 10.53
N ALA A 162 -23.26 16.23 9.43
CA ALA A 162 -22.57 16.34 8.14
C ALA A 162 -21.58 17.51 8.14
N LEU A 163 -20.36 17.28 7.64
CA LEU A 163 -19.30 18.30 7.59
C LEU A 163 -19.75 19.62 6.95
N PRO A 164 -20.51 19.65 5.84
CA PRO A 164 -20.99 20.91 5.25
C PRO A 164 -21.99 21.70 6.14
N ARG A 165 -22.54 21.06 7.18
CA ARG A 165 -23.39 21.73 8.17
C ARG A 165 -22.57 22.24 9.37
N GLN A 166 -21.52 21.49 9.75
CA GLN A 166 -20.63 21.87 10.86
C GLN A 166 -19.63 22.95 10.46
N ARG A 167 -19.07 22.83 9.25
CA ARG A 167 -18.01 23.69 8.73
C ARG A 167 -18.29 24.09 7.27
N PRO A 168 -19.37 24.87 7.04
CA PRO A 168 -19.79 25.27 5.69
C PRO A 168 -18.69 26.05 4.94
N GLU A 169 -17.86 26.80 5.65
CA GLU A 169 -16.76 27.60 5.09
C GLU A 169 -15.66 26.75 4.43
N LEU A 170 -15.53 25.48 4.80
CA LEU A 170 -14.58 24.54 4.20
C LEU A 170 -15.12 23.84 2.96
N CYS A 171 -16.43 23.94 2.68
CA CYS A 171 -17.12 23.01 1.79
C CYS A 171 -17.76 23.71 0.61
N GLN A 172 -17.69 23.09 -0.57
CA GLN A 172 -18.40 23.50 -1.77
C GLN A 172 -19.22 22.34 -2.35
N LEU A 173 -20.45 22.64 -2.77
CA LEU A 173 -21.28 21.67 -3.52
C LEU A 173 -20.90 21.72 -5.00
N CYS A 174 -20.51 20.58 -5.54
CA CYS A 174 -20.11 20.38 -6.93
C CYS A 174 -21.04 19.32 -7.55
N GLY A 175 -22.04 19.76 -8.30
CA GLY A 175 -23.11 18.86 -8.79
C GLY A 175 -23.89 18.24 -7.61
N ASP A 176 -23.81 16.92 -7.47
CA ASP A 176 -24.46 16.16 -6.38
C ASP A 176 -23.50 15.84 -5.20
N LYS A 177 -22.26 16.31 -5.23
CA LYS A 177 -21.20 15.95 -4.26
C LYS A 177 -20.67 17.18 -3.55
N TRP A 178 -20.43 17.06 -2.25
CA TRP A 178 -19.69 18.05 -1.48
C TRP A 178 -18.17 17.77 -1.56
N VAL A 179 -17.39 18.82 -1.55
CA VAL A 179 -15.93 18.78 -1.60
C VAL A 179 -15.38 19.82 -0.64
N MET A 180 -14.31 19.48 0.07
CA MET A 180 -13.54 20.48 0.83
C MET A 180 -12.74 21.35 -0.15
N ASP A 181 -12.67 22.65 0.11
CA ASP A 181 -11.86 23.59 -0.68
C ASP A 181 -10.40 23.60 -0.15
N PRO A 182 -9.42 23.07 -0.92
CA PRO A 182 -8.02 23.06 -0.48
C PRO A 182 -7.43 24.47 -0.37
N GLY A 183 -8.04 25.46 -1.03
CA GLY A 183 -7.63 26.87 -1.00
C GLY A 183 -7.94 27.57 0.31
N VAL A 184 -8.89 27.05 1.10
CA VAL A 184 -9.20 27.55 2.42
C VAL A 184 -8.13 27.03 3.42
N PRO A 185 -7.37 27.91 4.11
CA PRO A 185 -6.29 27.49 5.01
C PRO A 185 -6.73 26.47 6.05
N GLU A 186 -7.89 26.66 6.65
CA GLU A 186 -8.47 25.85 7.72
C GLU A 186 -8.82 24.42 7.26
N THR A 187 -8.89 24.16 5.95
CA THR A 187 -9.05 22.79 5.40
C THR A 187 -7.87 21.90 5.77
N GLY A 188 -6.64 22.42 5.65
CA GLY A 188 -5.43 21.68 6.04
C GLY A 188 -5.39 21.41 7.55
N GLU A 189 -5.77 22.39 8.36
CA GLU A 189 -5.85 22.25 9.82
C GLU A 189 -6.90 21.20 10.24
N TYR A 190 -8.05 21.18 9.56
CA TYR A 190 -9.09 20.18 9.81
C TYR A 190 -8.59 18.76 9.54
N LEU A 191 -7.95 18.54 8.38
CA LEU A 191 -7.40 17.24 8.04
C LEU A 191 -6.24 16.83 8.95
N ALA A 192 -5.38 17.74 9.33
CA ALA A 192 -4.29 17.48 10.28
C ALA A 192 -4.84 17.04 11.64
N ARG A 193 -5.89 17.70 12.16
CA ARG A 193 -6.57 17.28 13.40
C ARG A 193 -7.22 15.89 13.27
N PHE A 194 -7.86 15.61 12.14
CA PHE A 194 -8.43 14.29 11.88
C PHE A 194 -7.35 13.20 11.86
N CYS A 195 -6.23 13.46 11.19
CA CYS A 195 -5.09 12.53 11.17
C CYS A 195 -4.47 12.35 12.56
N ALA A 196 -4.40 13.43 13.36
CA ALA A 196 -3.96 13.35 14.75
C ALA A 196 -4.86 12.46 15.61
N GLU A 197 -6.18 12.55 15.42
CA GLU A 197 -7.15 11.67 16.09
C GLU A 197 -6.87 10.20 15.80
N VAL A 198 -6.79 9.83 14.53
CA VAL A 198 -6.49 8.44 14.12
C VAL A 198 -5.15 7.97 14.67
N THR A 199 -4.11 8.81 14.54
CA THR A 199 -2.74 8.46 14.98
C THR A 199 -2.65 8.25 16.49
N ARG A 200 -3.37 9.02 17.29
CA ARG A 200 -3.38 8.87 18.76
C ARG A 200 -4.18 7.65 19.20
N LYS A 201 -5.36 7.46 18.62
CA LYS A 201 -6.30 6.41 19.05
C LYS A 201 -5.85 4.99 18.65
N TYR A 202 -5.09 4.84 17.55
CA TYR A 202 -4.84 3.53 16.94
C TYR A 202 -3.36 3.24 16.69
N ASP A 203 -2.99 1.98 16.78
CA ASP A 203 -1.66 1.48 16.44
C ASP A 203 -1.56 1.13 14.93
N ILE A 204 -1.79 2.13 14.09
CA ILE A 204 -1.62 2.01 12.64
C ILE A 204 -0.14 2.06 12.24
N ASP A 205 0.22 1.37 11.15
CA ASP A 205 1.56 1.40 10.57
C ASP A 205 1.75 2.59 9.64
N GLY A 206 0.66 3.11 9.07
CA GLY A 206 0.69 4.28 8.19
C GLY A 206 -0.65 4.96 7.99
N LEU A 207 -0.58 6.14 7.37
CA LEU A 207 -1.70 6.87 6.79
C LEU A 207 -1.52 6.94 5.29
N HIS A 208 -2.54 6.55 4.54
CA HIS A 208 -2.55 6.56 3.09
C HIS A 208 -3.59 7.53 2.56
N PHE A 209 -3.17 8.55 1.80
CA PHE A 209 -4.05 9.61 1.32
C PHE A 209 -4.48 9.39 -0.12
N ASP A 210 -5.78 9.29 -0.31
CA ASP A 210 -6.40 9.32 -1.63
C ASP A 210 -7.17 10.64 -1.82
N TYR A 211 -7.30 11.08 -3.07
CA TYR A 211 -7.94 12.36 -3.40
C TYR A 211 -7.39 13.58 -2.63
N ILE A 212 -6.12 13.53 -2.21
CA ILE A 212 -5.41 14.72 -1.69
C ILE A 212 -4.94 15.58 -2.86
N ARG A 213 -5.92 16.12 -3.58
CA ARG A 213 -5.76 16.84 -4.85
C ARG A 213 -7.01 17.66 -5.17
N TYR A 214 -6.86 18.68 -5.98
CA TYR A 214 -8.03 19.42 -6.48
C TYR A 214 -8.97 18.48 -7.25
N PRO A 215 -10.28 18.77 -7.21
CA PRO A 215 -11.28 18.03 -7.99
C PRO A 215 -11.00 18.10 -9.49
N GLU A 216 -11.43 17.09 -10.20
CA GLU A 216 -11.38 17.06 -11.66
C GLU A 216 -12.27 18.16 -12.25
N LYS A 217 -11.90 18.68 -13.41
CA LYS A 217 -12.67 19.72 -14.11
C LYS A 217 -14.16 19.35 -14.26
N SER A 218 -14.44 18.08 -14.51
CA SER A 218 -15.78 17.53 -14.67
C SER A 218 -16.69 17.70 -13.46
N TRP A 219 -16.12 17.92 -12.26
CA TRP A 219 -16.90 18.13 -11.04
C TRP A 219 -17.48 19.55 -10.91
N GLY A 220 -17.00 20.50 -11.73
CA GLY A 220 -17.48 21.89 -11.71
C GLY A 220 -17.06 22.68 -10.46
N PHE A 221 -15.94 22.27 -9.81
CA PHE A 221 -15.41 22.98 -8.65
C PHE A 221 -14.92 24.39 -9.04
N ARG A 222 -15.30 25.39 -8.25
CA ARG A 222 -14.99 26.81 -8.48
C ARG A 222 -14.32 27.43 -7.27
N ASP A 223 -13.06 27.80 -7.42
CA ASP A 223 -12.24 28.41 -6.38
C ASP A 223 -11.92 29.90 -6.62
N ASP A 224 -12.68 30.57 -7.50
CA ASP A 224 -12.38 31.96 -7.86
C ASP A 224 -12.52 32.91 -6.67
N LYS A 225 -13.49 32.69 -5.80
CA LYS A 225 -13.68 33.48 -4.57
C LYS A 225 -12.55 33.22 -3.56
N THR A 226 -12.16 31.97 -3.39
CA THR A 226 -11.09 31.56 -2.50
C THR A 226 -9.75 32.09 -3.02
N TYR A 227 -9.52 31.99 -4.33
CA TYR A 227 -8.34 32.58 -4.98
C TYR A 227 -8.27 34.10 -4.85
N ALA A 228 -9.39 34.81 -5.06
CA ALA A 228 -9.43 36.25 -4.86
C ALA A 228 -9.07 36.67 -3.42
N LYS A 229 -9.45 35.84 -2.43
CA LYS A 229 -9.18 36.10 -1.02
C LYS A 229 -7.76 35.75 -0.58
N TYR A 230 -7.21 34.64 -1.09
CA TYR A 230 -5.96 34.05 -0.56
C TYR A 230 -4.85 33.89 -1.61
N GLY A 231 -5.08 34.26 -2.86
CA GLY A 231 -4.15 34.04 -3.97
C GLY A 231 -2.96 34.98 -4.00
N ASN A 232 -3.06 36.17 -3.37
CA ASN A 232 -1.99 37.17 -3.24
C ASN A 232 -1.22 37.48 -4.55
N GLY A 233 -1.92 37.47 -5.71
CA GLY A 233 -1.32 37.70 -7.01
C GLY A 233 -0.48 36.55 -7.59
N GLN A 234 -0.35 35.43 -6.90
CA GLN A 234 0.35 34.25 -7.38
C GLN A 234 -0.38 33.63 -8.58
N PRO A 235 0.34 33.01 -9.56
CA PRO A 235 -0.32 32.25 -10.62
C PRO A 235 -1.23 31.16 -10.06
N LYS A 236 -2.48 31.11 -10.51
CA LYS A 236 -3.52 30.25 -9.92
C LYS A 236 -3.14 28.75 -9.89
N ALA A 237 -2.46 28.24 -10.91
CA ALA A 237 -2.00 26.86 -10.96
C ALA A 237 -0.95 26.57 -9.86
N GLN A 238 -0.02 27.51 -9.61
CA GLN A 238 0.97 27.37 -8.54
C GLN A 238 0.30 27.48 -7.17
N TRP A 239 -0.58 28.46 -6.96
CA TRP A 239 -1.34 28.62 -5.76
C TRP A 239 -2.13 27.36 -5.37
N ARG A 240 -2.75 26.69 -6.35
CA ARG A 240 -3.44 25.42 -6.11
C ARG A 240 -2.49 24.32 -5.62
N ARG A 241 -1.31 24.17 -6.24
CA ARG A 241 -0.29 23.19 -5.81
C ARG A 241 0.20 23.49 -4.40
N ASP A 242 0.45 24.74 -4.10
CA ASP A 242 0.93 25.17 -2.78
C ASP A 242 -0.12 24.95 -1.69
N ASN A 243 -1.41 25.10 -1.99
CA ASN A 243 -2.49 24.79 -1.07
C ASN A 243 -2.52 23.30 -0.68
N VAL A 244 -2.40 22.41 -1.69
CA VAL A 244 -2.36 20.97 -1.41
C VAL A 244 -1.09 20.62 -0.64
N THR A 245 0.07 21.16 -1.03
CA THR A 245 1.34 20.95 -0.32
C THR A 245 1.28 21.46 1.12
N ARG A 246 0.64 22.60 1.38
CA ARG A 246 0.39 23.11 2.73
C ARG A 246 -0.42 22.12 3.58
N CYS A 247 -1.49 21.55 3.02
CA CYS A 247 -2.28 20.53 3.72
C CYS A 247 -1.42 19.30 4.04
N VAL A 248 -0.64 18.83 3.09
CA VAL A 248 0.28 17.67 3.26
C VAL A 248 1.31 17.97 4.36
N ARG A 249 1.92 19.16 4.37
CA ARG A 249 2.91 19.56 5.37
C ARG A 249 2.30 19.61 6.78
N LEU A 250 1.13 20.22 6.94
CA LEU A 250 0.43 20.28 8.24
C LEU A 250 0.12 18.86 8.76
N ILE A 251 -0.32 17.96 7.89
CA ILE A 251 -0.56 16.56 8.24
C ILE A 251 0.74 15.87 8.65
N HIS A 252 1.79 16.00 7.84
CA HIS A 252 3.11 15.43 8.11
C HIS A 252 3.63 15.86 9.48
N ASP A 253 3.73 17.16 9.72
CA ASP A 253 4.29 17.70 10.94
C ASP A 253 3.49 17.25 12.17
N THR A 254 2.16 17.23 12.05
CA THR A 254 1.26 16.77 13.11
C THR A 254 1.43 15.27 13.42
N VAL A 255 1.45 14.43 12.41
CA VAL A 255 1.54 12.97 12.58
C VAL A 255 2.92 12.56 13.09
N LYS A 256 3.99 13.11 12.49
CA LYS A 256 5.38 12.80 12.89
C LYS A 256 5.71 13.29 14.29
N ALA A 257 5.08 14.36 14.78
CA ALA A 257 5.21 14.80 16.16
C ALA A 257 4.56 13.82 17.16
N ILE A 258 3.52 13.07 16.77
CA ILE A 258 2.82 12.10 17.62
C ILE A 258 3.52 10.74 17.57
N LYS A 259 3.65 10.17 16.36
CA LYS A 259 4.26 8.86 16.11
C LYS A 259 5.19 8.96 14.88
N PRO A 260 6.48 9.23 15.07
CA PRO A 260 7.40 9.47 13.95
C PRO A 260 7.57 8.28 13.01
N TRP A 261 7.27 7.07 13.49
CA TRP A 261 7.34 5.83 12.71
C TRP A 261 6.12 5.60 11.81
N VAL A 262 4.98 6.29 12.02
CA VAL A 262 3.80 6.13 11.17
C VAL A 262 4.12 6.65 9.77
N ARG A 263 4.03 5.77 8.78
CA ARG A 263 4.34 6.10 7.38
C ARG A 263 3.26 6.98 6.78
N LEU A 264 3.67 7.97 6.01
CA LEU A 264 2.78 8.80 5.21
C LEU A 264 2.92 8.44 3.74
N SER A 265 1.81 8.14 3.09
CA SER A 265 1.78 7.81 1.68
C SER A 265 0.56 8.39 0.99
N CYS A 266 0.60 8.49 -0.33
CA CYS A 266 -0.58 8.88 -1.11
C CYS A 266 -0.69 8.10 -2.42
N SER A 267 -1.90 8.10 -3.00
CA SER A 267 -2.22 7.56 -4.32
C SER A 267 -2.35 8.70 -5.35
N PRO A 268 -1.23 9.18 -5.95
CA PRO A 268 -1.32 10.17 -7.00
C PRO A 268 -1.85 9.57 -8.30
N VAL A 269 -2.31 10.44 -9.21
CA VAL A 269 -2.60 10.05 -10.59
C VAL A 269 -1.37 9.38 -11.19
N GLY A 270 -1.56 8.29 -11.92
CA GLY A 270 -0.48 7.43 -12.42
C GLY A 270 0.56 8.11 -13.30
N LYS A 271 0.19 9.18 -14.01
CA LYS A 271 1.13 10.09 -14.69
C LYS A 271 1.39 11.30 -13.80
N TYR A 272 2.66 11.58 -13.49
CA TYR A 272 2.98 12.77 -12.71
C TYR A 272 2.76 14.05 -13.50
N ALA A 273 3.41 14.15 -14.67
CA ALA A 273 3.31 15.24 -15.64
C ALA A 273 3.48 14.68 -17.05
N ASP A 274 3.35 15.51 -18.08
CA ASP A 274 3.69 15.10 -19.42
C ASP A 274 5.21 14.98 -19.57
N LEU A 275 5.67 13.95 -20.31
CA LEU A 275 7.09 13.66 -20.47
C LEU A 275 7.62 14.25 -21.79
N PRO A 276 8.74 15.00 -21.79
CA PRO A 276 9.37 15.50 -23.02
C PRO A 276 9.79 14.39 -23.97
N ARG A 277 10.19 13.23 -23.43
CA ARG A 277 10.65 12.05 -24.18
C ARG A 277 9.53 11.12 -24.66
N GLN A 278 8.30 11.36 -24.23
CA GLN A 278 7.15 10.53 -24.56
C GLN A 278 5.96 11.43 -24.88
N SER A 279 5.49 11.40 -26.12
CA SER A 279 4.28 12.11 -26.51
C SER A 279 3.10 11.59 -25.68
N SER A 280 2.68 12.38 -24.71
CA SER A 280 1.61 12.08 -23.79
C SER A 280 0.90 13.37 -23.46
N SER A 281 -0.40 13.36 -23.59
CA SER A 281 -1.25 14.50 -23.22
C SER A 281 -2.30 14.05 -22.24
N GLY A 282 -2.94 15.00 -21.59
CA GLY A 282 -4.15 14.76 -20.83
C GLY A 282 -3.92 14.75 -19.32
N TRP A 283 -4.64 13.90 -18.66
CA TRP A 283 -4.80 13.94 -17.22
C TRP A 283 -3.54 13.46 -16.48
N ASN A 284 -2.97 14.34 -15.65
CA ASN A 284 -1.78 14.08 -14.85
C ASN A 284 -1.95 14.62 -13.42
N ALA A 285 -1.07 14.22 -12.51
CA ALA A 285 -1.13 14.61 -11.11
C ALA A 285 -0.85 16.10 -10.90
N ARG A 286 0.28 16.59 -11.44
CA ARG A 286 0.81 17.92 -11.15
C ARG A 286 -0.03 19.03 -11.74
N ASP A 287 -0.36 18.94 -13.02
CA ASP A 287 -0.95 20.07 -13.76
C ASP A 287 -2.48 19.99 -13.81
N ALA A 288 -3.07 18.79 -13.93
CA ALA A 288 -4.51 18.66 -14.05
C ALA A 288 -5.24 18.74 -12.71
N VAL A 289 -4.63 18.24 -11.61
CA VAL A 289 -5.27 18.17 -10.28
C VAL A 289 -4.40 18.73 -9.15
N SER A 290 -3.32 19.43 -9.48
CA SER A 290 -2.46 20.15 -8.54
C SER A 290 -1.85 19.27 -7.44
N GLN A 291 -1.49 18.02 -7.79
CA GLN A 291 -0.93 17.02 -6.89
C GLN A 291 0.57 16.87 -7.15
N ASP A 292 1.40 17.62 -6.43
CA ASP A 292 2.86 17.67 -6.64
C ASP A 292 3.59 16.61 -5.78
N ALA A 293 3.25 15.33 -6.02
CA ALA A 293 3.74 14.24 -5.18
C ALA A 293 5.26 14.00 -5.28
N LYS A 294 5.91 14.36 -6.38
CA LYS A 294 7.39 14.32 -6.47
C LYS A 294 8.03 15.38 -5.56
N LEU A 295 7.44 16.58 -5.44
CA LEU A 295 7.88 17.58 -4.46
C LEU A 295 7.76 17.03 -3.03
N TRP A 296 6.65 16.38 -2.71
CA TRP A 296 6.44 15.82 -1.37
C TRP A 296 7.42 14.70 -1.01
N LEU A 297 7.84 13.88 -1.99
CA LEU A 297 8.93 12.90 -1.80
C LEU A 297 10.26 13.61 -1.54
N ARG A 298 10.64 14.59 -2.37
CA ARG A 298 11.91 15.32 -2.22
C ARG A 298 12.02 16.05 -0.89
N GLU A 299 10.92 16.62 -0.40
CA GLU A 299 10.88 17.34 0.87
C GLU A 299 10.67 16.42 2.09
N GLY A 300 10.54 15.11 1.88
CA GLY A 300 10.32 14.15 2.95
C GLY A 300 8.93 14.18 3.56
N LEU A 301 7.97 14.86 2.94
CA LEU A 301 6.59 14.96 3.43
C LEU A 301 5.79 13.67 3.22
N MET A 302 6.21 12.83 2.29
CA MET A 302 5.70 11.48 2.06
C MET A 302 6.83 10.47 2.14
N ASP A 303 6.65 9.39 2.88
CA ASP A 303 7.63 8.31 2.99
C ASP A 303 7.63 7.42 1.73
N MET A 304 6.50 7.35 1.01
CA MET A 304 6.33 6.59 -0.23
C MET A 304 5.10 7.09 -1.01
N VAL A 305 5.00 6.72 -2.29
CA VAL A 305 3.81 6.98 -3.11
C VAL A 305 3.34 5.76 -3.86
N PHE A 306 2.02 5.69 -4.09
CA PHE A 306 1.32 4.61 -4.80
C PHE A 306 0.63 5.17 -6.05
N PRO A 307 1.36 5.48 -7.13
CA PRO A 307 0.75 6.06 -8.33
C PRO A 307 -0.32 5.11 -8.89
N MET A 308 -1.53 5.61 -9.15
CA MET A 308 -2.65 4.84 -9.70
C MET A 308 -2.44 4.57 -11.20
N MET A 309 -1.64 3.58 -11.53
CA MET A 309 -1.21 3.27 -12.89
C MET A 309 -2.11 2.24 -13.56
N TYR A 310 -3.42 2.52 -13.61
CA TYR A 310 -4.44 1.63 -14.19
C TYR A 310 -4.48 1.75 -15.71
N PHE A 311 -3.31 1.63 -16.33
CA PHE A 311 -3.09 1.78 -17.76
C PHE A 311 -2.26 0.60 -18.27
N ASP A 312 -2.24 0.41 -19.60
CA ASP A 312 -1.37 -0.55 -20.27
C ASP A 312 -0.44 0.17 -21.27
N GLY A 313 0.62 -0.51 -21.67
CA GLY A 313 1.54 -0.09 -22.73
C GLY A 313 2.19 1.28 -22.46
N ARG A 314 2.12 2.16 -23.47
CA ARG A 314 2.75 3.49 -23.43
C ARG A 314 2.30 4.41 -22.30
N HIS A 315 1.21 4.11 -21.64
CA HIS A 315 0.72 4.89 -20.50
C HIS A 315 1.16 4.32 -19.15
N PHE A 316 1.78 3.15 -19.13
CA PHE A 316 2.36 2.53 -17.93
C PHE A 316 3.89 2.64 -17.93
N TYR A 317 4.57 2.02 -18.91
CA TYR A 317 6.02 1.78 -18.84
C TYR A 317 6.87 3.05 -18.79
N PRO A 318 6.66 4.10 -19.60
CA PRO A 318 7.44 5.32 -19.47
C PRO A 318 7.25 6.02 -18.13
N PHE A 319 6.05 5.94 -17.56
CA PHE A 319 5.71 6.64 -16.31
C PHE A 319 6.18 5.89 -15.05
N VAL A 320 6.26 4.56 -15.06
CA VAL A 320 6.88 3.84 -13.94
C VAL A 320 8.37 4.13 -13.86
N VAL A 321 9.05 4.28 -15.00
CA VAL A 321 10.45 4.74 -15.05
C VAL A 321 10.56 6.17 -14.51
N ASP A 322 9.74 7.10 -15.00
CA ASP A 322 9.73 8.50 -14.58
C ASP A 322 9.48 8.69 -13.08
N TRP A 323 8.59 7.89 -12.48
CA TRP A 323 8.37 7.92 -11.04
C TRP A 323 9.61 7.49 -10.26
N ASN A 324 10.29 6.43 -10.70
CA ASN A 324 11.46 5.89 -9.99
C ASN A 324 12.70 6.77 -10.15
N GLU A 325 12.93 7.40 -11.33
CA GLU A 325 14.07 8.29 -11.58
C GLU A 325 14.12 9.50 -10.64
N GLU A 326 12.96 10.00 -10.20
CA GLU A 326 12.88 11.19 -9.34
C GLU A 326 12.33 10.88 -7.93
N SER A 327 12.44 9.64 -7.49
CA SER A 327 11.93 9.18 -6.18
C SER A 327 12.71 9.73 -4.99
N GLY A 328 13.96 10.19 -5.20
CA GLY A 328 14.86 10.56 -4.11
C GLY A 328 15.25 9.38 -3.22
N GLY A 329 15.19 8.15 -3.76
CA GLY A 329 15.45 6.91 -3.01
C GLY A 329 14.24 6.40 -2.20
N ARG A 330 13.11 7.11 -2.21
CA ARG A 330 11.89 6.69 -1.51
C ARG A 330 11.12 5.66 -2.32
N PRO A 331 10.43 4.71 -1.67
CA PRO A 331 9.68 3.68 -2.36
C PRO A 331 8.58 4.24 -3.27
N ILE A 332 8.64 3.88 -4.54
CA ILE A 332 7.55 4.01 -5.50
C ILE A 332 6.85 2.67 -5.58
N VAL A 333 5.56 2.65 -5.32
CA VAL A 333 4.74 1.42 -5.29
C VAL A 333 3.64 1.54 -6.35
N PRO A 334 3.89 1.16 -7.61
CA PRO A 334 2.88 1.26 -8.66
C PRO A 334 1.58 0.56 -8.29
N GLY A 335 0.47 1.29 -8.40
CA GLY A 335 -0.88 0.77 -8.28
C GLY A 335 -1.30 0.09 -9.57
N LEU A 336 -1.60 -1.20 -9.51
CA LEU A 336 -1.97 -2.02 -10.65
C LEU A 336 -3.48 -2.23 -10.70
N GLY A 337 -4.05 -2.04 -11.88
CA GLY A 337 -5.50 -2.15 -12.09
C GLY A 337 -5.98 -3.60 -12.18
N ALA A 338 -5.88 -4.36 -11.08
CA ALA A 338 -6.33 -5.76 -11.03
C ALA A 338 -7.82 -5.91 -11.40
N TYR A 339 -8.66 -4.94 -11.08
CA TYR A 339 -10.07 -4.94 -11.45
C TYR A 339 -10.31 -4.97 -12.98
N LEU A 340 -9.35 -4.46 -13.77
CA LEU A 340 -9.42 -4.45 -15.23
C LEU A 340 -9.26 -5.85 -15.86
N LEU A 341 -8.86 -6.86 -15.07
CA LEU A 341 -8.90 -8.26 -15.47
C LEU A 341 -10.33 -8.75 -15.69
N SER A 342 -11.30 -8.20 -14.94
CA SER A 342 -12.71 -8.57 -15.06
C SER A 342 -13.24 -8.30 -16.48
N ASN A 343 -14.02 -9.25 -17.02
CA ASN A 343 -14.69 -9.06 -18.31
C ASN A 343 -15.79 -8.00 -18.26
N LYS A 344 -16.27 -7.61 -17.07
CA LYS A 344 -17.20 -6.50 -16.87
C LYS A 344 -16.54 -5.14 -17.03
N GLU A 345 -15.19 -5.12 -16.94
CA GLU A 345 -14.35 -3.93 -17.11
C GLU A 345 -13.66 -3.97 -18.48
N ARG A 346 -12.35 -4.14 -18.54
CA ARG A 346 -11.59 -4.18 -19.81
C ARG A 346 -11.20 -5.58 -20.25
N GLY A 347 -11.42 -6.59 -19.42
CA GLY A 347 -11.09 -7.97 -19.73
C GLY A 347 -9.60 -8.22 -19.99
N TRP A 348 -8.69 -7.48 -19.34
CA TRP A 348 -7.25 -7.66 -19.54
C TRP A 348 -6.82 -9.10 -19.34
N SER A 349 -5.79 -9.52 -20.09
CA SER A 349 -5.09 -10.75 -19.81
C SER A 349 -4.27 -10.60 -18.52
N LEU A 350 -4.10 -11.68 -17.77
CA LEU A 350 -3.19 -11.73 -16.61
C LEU A 350 -1.77 -11.31 -17.00
N ASN A 351 -1.32 -11.57 -18.22
CA ASN A 351 0.00 -11.20 -18.72
C ASN A 351 0.25 -9.68 -18.70
N VAL A 352 -0.78 -8.84 -18.75
CA VAL A 352 -0.61 -7.39 -18.56
C VAL A 352 -0.09 -7.10 -17.15
N ILE A 353 -0.75 -7.63 -16.12
CA ILE A 353 -0.34 -7.46 -14.71
C ILE A 353 1.04 -8.08 -14.46
N ARG A 354 1.28 -9.29 -14.97
CA ARG A 354 2.58 -9.99 -14.83
C ARG A 354 3.72 -9.15 -15.38
N ARG A 355 3.56 -8.58 -16.59
CA ARG A 355 4.57 -7.72 -17.21
C ARG A 355 4.79 -6.45 -16.41
N GLN A 356 3.72 -5.79 -15.96
CA GLN A 356 3.80 -4.59 -15.14
C GLN A 356 4.57 -4.83 -13.85
N MET A 357 4.32 -5.94 -13.16
CA MET A 357 5.02 -6.32 -11.92
C MET A 357 6.51 -6.60 -12.17
N ASN A 358 6.83 -7.33 -13.23
CA ASN A 358 8.23 -7.60 -13.57
C ASN A 358 9.00 -6.33 -13.91
N VAL A 359 8.43 -5.46 -14.74
CA VAL A 359 9.05 -4.18 -15.08
C VAL A 359 9.20 -3.29 -13.84
N SER A 360 8.22 -3.26 -12.95
CA SER A 360 8.33 -2.51 -11.69
C SER A 360 9.54 -2.96 -10.87
N ARG A 361 9.80 -4.26 -10.74
CA ARG A 361 11.04 -4.76 -10.09
C ARG A 361 12.31 -4.38 -10.83
N GLN A 362 12.31 -4.49 -12.16
CA GLN A 362 13.47 -4.17 -13.00
C GLN A 362 13.89 -2.69 -12.91
N VAL A 363 12.93 -1.77 -12.77
CA VAL A 363 13.20 -0.34 -12.63
C VAL A 363 13.46 0.08 -11.18
N GLY A 364 13.50 -0.85 -10.23
CA GLY A 364 13.81 -0.58 -8.83
C GLY A 364 12.64 -0.02 -8.01
N SER A 365 11.39 -0.26 -8.43
CA SER A 365 10.22 0.11 -7.62
C SER A 365 10.25 -0.57 -6.26
N GLY A 366 9.78 0.12 -5.22
CA GLY A 366 9.75 -0.37 -3.84
C GLY A 366 8.69 -1.45 -3.58
N GLY A 367 7.91 -1.82 -4.58
CA GLY A 367 6.86 -2.83 -4.48
C GLY A 367 5.74 -2.66 -5.49
N GLN A 368 4.59 -3.27 -5.22
CA GLN A 368 3.38 -3.15 -6.03
C GLN A 368 2.13 -3.14 -5.14
N CYS A 369 1.06 -2.49 -5.62
CA CYS A 369 -0.22 -2.46 -4.92
C CYS A 369 -1.36 -2.84 -5.87
N MET A 370 -2.21 -3.79 -5.48
CA MET A 370 -3.35 -4.24 -6.28
C MET A 370 -4.59 -3.41 -6.00
N PHE A 371 -5.21 -2.84 -7.02
CA PHE A 371 -6.52 -2.24 -6.94
C PHE A 371 -7.50 -3.14 -7.71
N ARG A 372 -8.43 -3.81 -7.03
CA ARG A 372 -8.73 -3.83 -5.61
C ARG A 372 -8.81 -5.26 -5.07
N SER A 373 -9.10 -5.40 -3.79
CA SER A 373 -9.15 -6.67 -3.04
C SER A 373 -9.99 -7.76 -3.71
N GLU A 374 -11.23 -7.48 -4.14
CA GLU A 374 -12.13 -8.46 -4.75
C GLU A 374 -11.48 -9.21 -5.92
N SER A 375 -10.86 -8.49 -6.85
CA SER A 375 -10.22 -9.14 -8.02
C SER A 375 -9.10 -10.08 -7.64
N PHE A 376 -8.43 -9.81 -6.53
CA PHE A 376 -7.40 -10.65 -5.96
C PHE A 376 -8.00 -11.85 -5.22
N THR A 377 -8.94 -11.63 -4.28
CA THR A 377 -9.53 -12.70 -3.46
C THR A 377 -10.40 -13.67 -4.27
N ASP A 378 -10.96 -13.22 -5.39
CA ASP A 378 -11.75 -14.03 -6.31
C ASP A 378 -10.91 -14.77 -7.33
N ASN A 379 -9.58 -14.66 -7.24
CA ASN A 379 -8.65 -15.28 -8.18
C ASN A 379 -8.95 -14.94 -9.66
N THR A 380 -9.35 -13.70 -9.94
CA THR A 380 -9.75 -13.27 -11.28
C THR A 380 -8.63 -13.56 -12.30
N LYS A 381 -8.93 -14.40 -13.27
CA LYS A 381 -8.00 -14.91 -14.29
C LYS A 381 -6.70 -15.54 -13.72
N GLY A 382 -6.76 -16.10 -12.52
CA GLY A 382 -5.60 -16.75 -11.88
C GLY A 382 -4.62 -15.78 -11.20
N LEU A 383 -5.03 -14.54 -10.91
CA LEU A 383 -4.18 -13.55 -10.26
C LEU A 383 -3.67 -14.02 -8.90
N TYR A 384 -4.55 -14.56 -8.05
CA TYR A 384 -4.18 -15.09 -6.74
C TYR A 384 -3.13 -16.20 -6.83
N ASP A 385 -3.39 -17.21 -7.67
CA ASP A 385 -2.48 -18.33 -7.87
C ASP A 385 -1.13 -17.88 -8.40
N PHE A 386 -1.10 -16.92 -9.31
CA PHE A 386 0.13 -16.34 -9.83
C PHE A 386 0.95 -15.67 -8.72
N LEU A 387 0.31 -14.87 -7.87
CA LEU A 387 1.00 -14.19 -6.77
C LEU A 387 1.51 -15.19 -5.73
N ALA A 388 0.63 -16.05 -5.21
CA ALA A 388 0.93 -16.99 -4.15
C ALA A 388 2.02 -18.01 -4.55
N ARG A 389 1.93 -18.57 -5.76
CA ARG A 389 2.77 -19.71 -6.17
C ARG A 389 4.00 -19.32 -6.98
N GLN A 390 4.01 -18.12 -7.56
CA GLN A 390 5.07 -17.71 -8.48
C GLN A 390 5.75 -16.42 -8.03
N PHE A 391 5.06 -15.29 -8.09
CA PHE A 391 5.70 -13.98 -7.95
C PHE A 391 6.08 -13.63 -6.52
N TYR A 392 5.22 -13.96 -5.54
CA TYR A 392 5.43 -13.69 -4.10
C TYR A 392 5.73 -14.95 -3.28
N ARG A 393 6.14 -16.04 -3.92
CA ARG A 393 6.42 -17.33 -3.25
C ARG A 393 7.40 -17.23 -2.07
N HIS A 394 8.29 -16.23 -2.06
CA HIS A 394 9.18 -15.95 -0.95
C HIS A 394 8.66 -14.75 -0.16
N PRO A 395 8.50 -14.85 1.16
CA PRO A 395 8.11 -13.73 2.00
C PRO A 395 9.07 -12.54 1.85
N ALA A 396 8.55 -11.32 1.89
CA ALA A 396 9.34 -10.10 1.92
C ALA A 396 8.93 -9.24 3.11
N LEU A 397 9.89 -8.56 3.73
CA LEU A 397 9.64 -7.51 4.71
C LEU A 397 9.34 -6.19 4.00
N THR A 398 8.61 -5.33 4.66
CA THR A 398 8.48 -3.94 4.25
C THR A 398 9.78 -3.17 4.48
N PRO A 399 10.09 -2.11 3.71
CA PRO A 399 11.26 -1.28 3.93
C PRO A 399 11.26 -0.65 5.33
N ALA A 400 12.44 -0.31 5.85
CA ALA A 400 12.56 0.48 7.07
C ALA A 400 12.00 1.91 6.84
N VAL A 401 11.53 2.54 7.92
CA VAL A 401 11.12 3.96 7.92
C VAL A 401 12.36 4.81 8.16
N GLU A 402 12.53 5.90 7.41
CA GLU A 402 13.62 6.84 7.65
C GLU A 402 13.52 7.50 9.03
N GLY A 403 14.67 7.84 9.61
CA GLY A 403 14.75 8.58 10.88
C GLY A 403 15.09 7.72 12.11
N ALA A 404 15.20 6.39 11.98
CA ALA A 404 15.79 5.58 13.04
C ALA A 404 17.31 5.69 13.02
N THR A 405 17.89 6.08 14.15
CA THR A 405 19.33 6.33 14.27
C THR A 405 20.13 5.15 14.81
N ALA A 406 19.47 4.11 15.32
CA ALA A 406 20.11 2.90 15.87
C ALA A 406 19.28 1.66 15.55
N LEU A 407 19.96 0.55 15.30
CA LEU A 407 19.32 -0.75 15.18
C LEU A 407 18.80 -1.21 16.56
N PRO A 408 17.70 -1.96 16.61
CA PRO A 408 17.21 -2.54 17.85
C PRO A 408 18.22 -3.58 18.40
N THR A 409 18.20 -3.78 19.70
CA THR A 409 19.03 -4.82 20.36
C THR A 409 18.44 -6.20 20.08
N PRO A 410 19.26 -7.23 19.82
CA PRO A 410 18.79 -8.61 19.70
C PRO A 410 18.10 -9.10 20.99
N PRO A 411 17.14 -10.04 20.90
CA PRO A 411 16.59 -10.68 22.11
C PRO A 411 17.65 -11.54 22.77
N THR A 412 17.47 -11.78 24.07
CA THR A 412 18.38 -12.61 24.87
C THR A 412 17.68 -13.84 25.44
N ASN A 413 18.46 -14.80 25.95
CA ASN A 413 17.93 -16.04 26.53
C ASN A 413 16.96 -16.78 25.60
N CYS A 414 17.30 -16.83 24.31
CA CYS A 414 16.48 -17.47 23.30
C CYS A 414 16.57 -18.99 23.42
N THR A 415 15.47 -19.62 23.77
CA THR A 415 15.39 -21.07 23.95
C THR A 415 14.20 -21.66 23.18
N ALA A 416 14.30 -22.94 22.86
CA ALA A 416 13.18 -23.69 22.30
C ALA A 416 13.04 -25.05 23.01
N GLN A 417 11.88 -25.33 23.56
CA GLN A 417 11.56 -26.62 24.13
C GLN A 417 10.87 -27.50 23.09
N ARG A 418 11.36 -28.73 22.98
CA ARG A 418 10.76 -29.70 22.05
C ARG A 418 9.52 -30.31 22.66
N GLU A 419 8.40 -30.19 21.95
CA GLU A 419 7.15 -30.89 22.21
C GLU A 419 6.97 -31.99 21.15
N LYS A 420 5.94 -32.85 21.28
CA LYS A 420 5.75 -34.04 20.45
C LYS A 420 5.82 -33.76 18.92
N HIS A 421 5.20 -32.68 18.47
CA HIS A 421 5.13 -32.28 17.04
C HIS A 421 5.45 -30.80 16.80
N SER A 422 5.90 -30.08 17.83
CA SER A 422 6.14 -28.64 17.80
C SER A 422 7.40 -28.26 18.56
N LEU A 423 7.80 -27.01 18.38
CA LEU A 423 8.80 -26.33 19.19
C LEU A 423 8.13 -25.11 19.83
N ARG A 424 8.28 -24.99 21.14
CA ARG A 424 7.85 -23.82 21.89
C ARG A 424 9.06 -22.95 22.15
N PHE A 425 9.07 -21.76 21.58
CA PHE A 425 10.13 -20.77 21.67
C PHE A 425 9.83 -19.79 22.81
N HIS A 426 10.87 -19.42 23.55
CA HIS A 426 10.86 -18.36 24.55
C HIS A 426 12.10 -17.49 24.42
N TRP A 427 11.96 -16.21 24.74
CA TRP A 427 13.08 -15.26 24.80
C TRP A 427 12.79 -14.15 25.81
N THR A 428 13.85 -13.43 26.19
CA THR A 428 13.71 -12.23 27.01
C THR A 428 13.46 -11.03 26.12
N ALA A 429 12.41 -10.27 26.42
CA ALA A 429 12.04 -9.06 25.71
C ALA A 429 13.12 -7.99 25.79
N VAL A 430 13.27 -7.23 24.71
CA VAL A 430 14.10 -6.03 24.67
C VAL A 430 13.22 -4.81 24.99
N ALA A 431 13.76 -3.92 25.81
CA ALA A 431 13.12 -2.66 26.08
C ALA A 431 13.03 -1.82 24.78
N PRO A 432 11.92 -1.12 24.50
CA PRO A 432 11.82 -0.25 23.36
C PRO A 432 12.90 0.84 23.43
N ALA A 433 13.52 1.14 22.29
CA ALA A 433 14.66 2.09 22.20
C ALA A 433 14.30 3.53 22.63
N ARG A 434 13.01 3.86 22.71
CA ARG A 434 12.48 5.12 23.23
C ARG A 434 11.23 4.88 24.07
N SER A 435 11.22 5.35 25.29
CA SER A 435 10.04 5.46 26.13
C SER A 435 9.30 6.73 25.77
N THR A 436 8.25 6.63 24.95
CA THR A 436 7.28 7.70 24.71
C THR A 436 5.88 7.21 25.10
N GLU A 437 4.94 8.11 25.31
CA GLU A 437 3.53 7.77 25.59
C GLU A 437 2.92 6.79 24.54
N TYR A 438 3.48 6.79 23.33
CA TYR A 438 3.02 5.96 22.22
C TYR A 438 4.06 4.92 21.76
N ALA A 439 5.03 4.55 22.61
CA ALA A 439 6.07 3.59 22.25
C ALA A 439 5.43 2.25 21.87
N ARG A 440 5.70 1.81 20.64
CA ARG A 440 5.31 0.48 20.18
C ARG A 440 6.22 -0.55 20.83
N ALA A 441 5.65 -1.63 21.37
CA ALA A 441 6.41 -2.78 21.86
C ALA A 441 7.27 -3.38 20.73
N ALA A 442 8.44 -3.92 21.09
CA ALA A 442 9.27 -4.66 20.17
C ALA A 442 8.49 -5.86 19.63
N ARG A 443 8.65 -6.14 18.35
CA ARG A 443 8.14 -7.34 17.69
C ARG A 443 9.32 -8.22 17.29
N TYR A 444 9.04 -9.47 16.97
CA TYR A 444 10.10 -10.43 16.69
C TYR A 444 9.84 -11.21 15.40
N HIS A 445 10.92 -11.60 14.75
CA HIS A 445 10.90 -12.55 13.65
C HIS A 445 11.60 -13.82 14.03
N LEU A 446 11.07 -14.96 13.63
CA LEU A 446 11.66 -16.27 13.81
C LEU A 446 12.11 -16.83 12.46
N TYR A 447 13.35 -17.26 12.42
CA TYR A 447 13.97 -17.86 11.23
C TYR A 447 14.46 -19.26 11.49
N ALA A 448 14.43 -20.11 10.45
CA ALA A 448 15.11 -21.38 10.39
C ALA A 448 16.25 -21.31 9.36
N CYS A 449 17.43 -21.75 9.73
CA CYS A 449 18.62 -21.80 8.89
C CYS A 449 19.16 -23.22 8.79
N PRO A 450 19.82 -23.59 7.69
CA PRO A 450 20.48 -24.88 7.55
C PRO A 450 21.78 -24.94 8.36
N SER A 451 22.41 -23.80 8.66
CA SER A 451 23.71 -23.68 9.33
C SER A 451 23.62 -23.02 10.70
N ASP A 452 24.69 -23.16 11.49
CA ASP A 452 24.83 -22.51 12.81
C ASP A 452 25.08 -20.99 12.72
N THR A 453 25.41 -20.49 11.54
CA THR A 453 25.60 -19.05 11.27
C THR A 453 24.37 -18.51 10.55
N PHE A 454 23.80 -17.42 11.06
CA PHE A 454 22.69 -16.75 10.40
C PHE A 454 23.14 -16.09 9.10
N ARG A 455 22.48 -16.47 8.00
CA ARG A 455 22.60 -15.84 6.70
C ARG A 455 21.20 -15.64 6.14
N ILE A 456 20.78 -14.39 6.03
CA ILE A 456 19.42 -14.05 5.57
C ILE A 456 19.09 -14.65 4.20
N ALA A 457 20.08 -14.79 3.31
CA ALA A 457 19.93 -15.38 1.99
C ALA A 457 19.57 -16.88 2.02
N GLU A 458 19.94 -17.58 3.09
CA GLU A 458 19.71 -19.02 3.30
C GLU A 458 18.59 -19.27 4.30
N ALA A 459 18.18 -18.23 5.03
CA ALA A 459 17.20 -18.31 6.09
C ALA A 459 15.78 -18.40 5.55
N ARG A 460 15.02 -19.35 6.09
CA ARG A 460 13.56 -19.42 5.87
C ARG A 460 12.86 -18.73 7.04
N ARG A 461 12.09 -17.70 6.75
CA ARG A 461 11.26 -17.02 7.73
C ARG A 461 10.13 -17.94 8.17
N ILE A 462 10.00 -18.18 9.48
CA ILE A 462 8.98 -19.04 10.09
C ILE A 462 7.77 -18.20 10.49
N ALA A 463 8.03 -17.10 11.18
CA ALA A 463 7.02 -16.16 11.64
C ALA A 463 7.54 -14.73 11.64
N THR A 464 6.63 -13.79 11.49
CA THR A 464 6.91 -12.34 11.44
C THR A 464 6.01 -11.60 12.42
N ASN A 465 6.48 -10.44 12.86
CA ASN A 465 5.73 -9.54 13.75
C ASN A 465 5.13 -10.22 14.99
N ILE A 466 5.87 -11.18 15.57
CA ILE A 466 5.44 -11.88 16.77
C ILE A 466 5.38 -10.85 17.90
N GLU A 467 4.22 -10.73 18.51
CA GLU A 467 4.03 -9.94 19.73
C GLU A 467 4.27 -10.83 20.96
N GLY A 468 4.90 -10.27 22.00
CA GLY A 468 5.26 -11.03 23.18
C GLY A 468 6.58 -11.79 23.06
N THR A 469 6.82 -12.74 23.93
CA THR A 469 8.10 -13.44 24.12
C THR A 469 7.99 -14.95 23.99
N GLU A 470 6.91 -15.43 23.40
CA GLU A 470 6.64 -16.86 23.18
C GLU A 470 6.07 -17.08 21.78
N PHE A 471 6.46 -18.21 21.16
CA PHE A 471 5.87 -18.65 19.90
C PHE A 471 5.90 -20.17 19.80
N ILE A 472 4.82 -20.76 19.29
CA ILE A 472 4.73 -22.21 19.04
C ILE A 472 4.79 -22.45 17.54
N TYR A 473 5.79 -23.22 17.12
CA TYR A 473 5.97 -23.63 15.74
C TYR A 473 5.68 -25.10 15.55
N THR A 474 4.70 -25.42 14.71
CA THR A 474 4.39 -26.79 14.27
C THR A 474 4.74 -26.93 12.79
N PRO A 475 5.89 -27.56 12.45
CA PRO A 475 6.28 -27.70 11.06
C PRO A 475 5.43 -28.75 10.33
N ALA A 476 5.21 -28.51 9.03
CA ALA A 476 4.49 -29.48 8.17
C ALA A 476 5.25 -30.82 8.00
N LEU A 477 6.57 -30.82 8.15
CA LEU A 477 7.44 -32.00 8.05
C LEU A 477 8.32 -32.11 9.29
N PRO A 478 8.43 -33.32 9.92
CA PRO A 478 9.25 -33.56 11.12
C PRO A 478 10.73 -33.20 10.93
N ALA A 479 11.29 -33.36 9.75
CA ALA A 479 12.68 -33.01 9.43
C ALA A 479 13.00 -31.52 9.71
N ASN A 480 11.99 -30.65 9.62
CA ASN A 480 12.15 -29.21 9.90
C ASN A 480 12.35 -28.88 11.39
N LEU A 481 12.19 -29.86 12.30
CA LEU A 481 12.50 -29.71 13.73
C LEU A 481 14.02 -29.75 14.03
N HIS A 482 14.85 -30.15 13.08
CA HIS A 482 16.31 -30.26 13.24
C HIS A 482 17.09 -29.07 12.66
N GLN A 483 16.41 -28.05 12.17
CA GLN A 483 17.03 -26.82 11.69
C GLN A 483 17.56 -25.99 12.85
N LYS A 484 18.47 -25.05 12.55
CA LYS A 484 18.92 -24.03 13.50
C LYS A 484 17.93 -22.87 13.46
N PHE A 485 17.63 -22.33 14.62
CA PHE A 485 16.66 -21.24 14.72
C PHE A 485 17.31 -19.97 15.22
N PHE A 486 16.80 -18.85 14.73
CA PHE A 486 17.28 -17.52 15.09
C PHE A 486 16.10 -16.59 15.28
N ILE A 487 16.22 -15.66 16.23
CA ILE A 487 15.22 -14.66 16.53
C ILE A 487 15.85 -13.29 16.37
N THR A 488 15.14 -12.38 15.71
CA THR A 488 15.52 -10.97 15.61
C THR A 488 14.47 -10.10 16.29
N THR A 489 14.88 -8.95 16.80
CA THR A 489 13.99 -7.89 17.25
C THR A 489 13.66 -6.97 16.10
N PHE A 490 12.43 -6.50 16.06
CA PHE A 490 11.92 -5.59 15.05
C PHE A 490 11.31 -4.37 15.72
N ASP A 491 11.80 -3.19 15.40
CA ASP A 491 11.34 -1.94 16.02
C ASP A 491 10.16 -1.30 15.25
N ALA A 492 9.63 -0.21 15.80
CA ALA A 492 8.53 0.53 15.20
C ALA A 492 8.88 1.17 13.84
N PHE A 493 10.17 1.34 13.54
CA PHE A 493 10.67 1.86 12.26
C PHE A 493 10.99 0.76 11.25
N ASN A 494 10.64 -0.48 11.54
CA ASN A 494 10.96 -1.65 10.73
C ASN A 494 12.47 -1.92 10.56
N ASN A 495 13.28 -1.50 11.52
CA ASN A 495 14.66 -1.95 11.60
C ASN A 495 14.71 -3.30 12.30
N GLU A 496 15.61 -4.14 11.83
CA GLU A 496 15.83 -5.49 12.33
C GLU A 496 17.20 -5.58 13.03
N SER A 497 17.23 -6.21 14.20
CA SER A 497 18.46 -6.42 14.96
C SER A 497 19.36 -7.47 14.30
N GLU A 498 20.57 -7.60 14.80
CA GLU A 498 21.35 -8.83 14.66
C GLU A 498 20.53 -10.03 15.15
N ALA A 499 20.81 -11.20 14.59
CA ALA A 499 20.06 -12.42 14.89
C ALA A 499 20.62 -13.13 16.14
N ALA A 500 19.78 -13.37 17.13
CA ALA A 500 20.10 -14.18 18.29
C ALA A 500 19.86 -15.67 17.99
N ARG A 501 20.85 -16.51 18.26
CA ARG A 501 20.70 -17.96 18.11
C ARG A 501 19.79 -18.53 19.20
N VAL A 502 18.94 -19.49 18.82
CA VAL A 502 18.07 -20.21 19.75
C VAL A 502 18.76 -21.50 20.22
N GLU A 503 18.79 -21.71 21.53
CA GLU A 503 19.23 -22.97 22.14
C GLU A 503 18.05 -23.93 22.28
N ILE A 504 18.22 -25.17 21.77
CA ILE A 504 17.18 -26.20 21.87
C ILE A 504 17.38 -26.99 23.17
N ILE A 505 16.38 -26.93 24.04
CA ILE A 505 16.33 -27.65 25.31
C ILE A 505 15.52 -28.95 25.09
N TYR A 506 16.09 -30.10 25.48
CA TYR A 506 15.47 -31.43 25.34
C TYR A 506 14.77 -31.85 26.59
#